data_2145f4dbd422ae8f059637587aeef204
#
_entry.id   2145f4dbd422ae8f059637587aeef204
#
_cell.length_a   1.000
_cell.length_b   1.000
_cell.length_c   1.000
_cell.angle_alpha   90.00
_cell.angle_beta   90.00
_cell.angle_gamma   90.00
#
_symmetry.space_group_name_H-M   'P 1'
#
loop_
_entity.id
_entity.type
_entity.pdbx_description
1 polymer ?
#
loop_
_entity_poly.entity_id
_entity_poly.type
_entity_poly.pdbx_seq_one_letter_code
_entity_poly.pdbx_strand_id
1 'polypeptide(L)'
;MQAFALKDITDPVAVLNAFGGIALVGLLLVVFIESGVLFPVLPGDSLLFVAGLLTAAGTGAAVGEATYTGSAMSLPVLLVATPIAAILGSQVGYVIGRFGGEKFFSPDARFLKTKYLDESHEFFEKYGPATLILARFVPFVRTFAPIAAGAAKMNYIKFIVWNAIGAVIWADGIILLGVWLGKIDWVRDNIDKIFIGIVLVSVLPIVWGVVKKYLAGRREAAADTGADTGA
;
A
#
# COMPACT_ATOMS: atom_id res chain seq x y z
N MET A 1 28.98 9.58 6.75
CA MET A 1 27.72 9.63 5.98
C MET A 1 27.81 8.54 4.93
N GLN A 2 27.19 7.37 5.15
CA GLN A 2 27.09 6.35 4.11
C GLN A 2 26.09 6.86 3.07
N ALA A 3 26.44 6.77 1.81
CA ALA A 3 25.54 7.16 0.73
C ALA A 3 24.32 6.20 0.74
N PHE A 4 23.12 6.77 0.86
CA PHE A 4 21.86 6.03 0.79
C PHE A 4 21.74 5.41 -0.61
N ALA A 5 21.85 4.10 -0.70
CA ALA A 5 21.74 3.38 -1.96
C ALA A 5 20.27 3.05 -2.24
N LEU A 6 19.91 2.87 -3.52
CA LEU A 6 18.55 2.45 -3.91
C LEU A 6 18.09 1.16 -3.20
N LYS A 7 19.03 0.30 -2.82
CA LYS A 7 18.81 -0.91 -2.04
C LYS A 7 18.27 -0.61 -0.64
N ASP A 8 18.68 0.51 -0.03
CA ASP A 8 18.30 0.87 1.35
C ASP A 8 16.84 1.34 1.43
N ILE A 9 16.25 1.78 0.32
CA ILE A 9 14.84 2.21 0.25
C ILE A 9 13.88 1.02 0.43
N THR A 10 14.31 -0.17 0.05
CA THR A 10 13.49 -1.40 0.16
C THR A 10 13.70 -2.14 1.49
N ASP A 11 14.75 -1.79 2.25
CA ASP A 11 14.98 -2.32 3.59
C ASP A 11 14.28 -1.44 4.64
N PRO A 12 13.21 -1.94 5.30
CA PRO A 12 12.46 -1.15 6.26
C PRO A 12 13.28 -0.77 7.50
N VAL A 13 14.26 -1.57 7.91
CA VAL A 13 15.12 -1.25 9.06
C VAL A 13 16.08 -0.12 8.69
N ALA A 14 16.66 -0.17 7.48
CA ALA A 14 17.52 0.89 6.97
C ALA A 14 16.76 2.23 6.85
N VAL A 15 15.52 2.20 6.36
CA VAL A 15 14.65 3.39 6.29
C VAL A 15 14.38 3.95 7.68
N LEU A 16 13.99 3.11 8.67
CA LEU A 16 13.74 3.58 10.04
C LEU A 16 15.02 4.10 10.70
N ASN A 17 16.16 3.47 10.48
CA ASN A 17 17.45 3.94 10.99
C ASN A 17 17.87 5.28 10.37
N ALA A 18 17.56 5.52 9.10
CA ALA A 18 17.84 6.80 8.43
C ALA A 18 17.12 7.98 9.10
N PHE A 19 15.95 7.75 9.68
CA PHE A 19 15.23 8.76 10.47
C PHE A 19 15.78 8.90 11.90
N GLY A 20 16.57 7.95 12.41
CA GLY A 20 17.22 8.01 13.71
C GLY A 20 16.26 8.32 14.85
N GLY A 21 16.51 9.40 15.59
CA GLY A 21 15.68 9.83 16.72
C GLY A 21 14.24 10.23 16.36
N ILE A 22 13.95 10.48 15.08
CA ILE A 22 12.60 10.85 14.58
C ILE A 22 11.96 9.72 13.76
N ALA A 23 12.37 8.47 13.96
CA ALA A 23 11.90 7.31 13.20
C ALA A 23 10.37 7.19 13.18
N LEU A 24 9.69 7.50 14.29
CA LEU A 24 8.22 7.55 14.33
C LEU A 24 7.66 8.59 13.35
N VAL A 25 8.22 9.79 13.32
CA VAL A 25 7.75 10.86 12.40
C VAL A 25 7.98 10.44 10.96
N GLY A 26 9.13 9.83 10.66
CA GLY A 26 9.43 9.29 9.33
C GLY A 26 8.43 8.21 8.90
N LEU A 27 8.13 7.27 9.80
CA LEU A 27 7.11 6.25 9.57
C LEU A 27 5.74 6.87 9.26
N LEU A 28 5.28 7.81 10.09
CA LEU A 28 3.99 8.48 9.92
C LEU A 28 3.94 9.26 8.59
N LEU A 29 5.03 9.90 8.22
CA LEU A 29 5.15 10.62 6.94
C LEU A 29 5.06 9.66 5.75
N VAL A 30 5.75 8.52 5.80
CA VAL A 30 5.68 7.50 4.75
C VAL A 30 4.25 6.98 4.61
N VAL A 31 3.59 6.62 5.72
CA VAL A 31 2.20 6.13 5.72
C VAL A 31 1.24 7.18 5.18
N PHE A 32 1.42 8.45 5.55
CA PHE A 32 0.62 9.57 5.06
C PHE A 32 0.76 9.73 3.54
N ILE A 33 1.99 9.79 3.03
CA ILE A 33 2.27 9.98 1.60
C ILE A 33 1.72 8.79 0.79
N GLU A 34 1.98 7.57 1.24
CA GLU A 34 1.51 6.36 0.56
C GLU A 34 -0.01 6.28 0.50
N SER A 35 -0.69 6.70 1.56
CA SER A 35 -2.16 6.68 1.62
C SER A 35 -2.83 7.78 0.81
N GLY A 36 -2.12 8.86 0.42
CA GLY A 36 -2.74 10.06 -0.15
C GLY A 36 -2.22 10.55 -1.49
N VAL A 37 -0.97 10.26 -1.84
CA VAL A 37 -0.27 10.99 -2.92
C VAL A 37 0.12 10.10 -4.12
N LEU A 38 -0.59 8.98 -4.35
CA LEU A 38 -0.35 8.11 -5.51
C LEU A 38 1.10 7.55 -5.61
N PHE A 39 1.72 7.25 -4.48
CA PHE A 39 3.07 6.69 -4.46
C PHE A 39 3.04 5.22 -4.00
N PRO A 40 2.65 4.26 -4.87
CA PRO A 40 2.47 2.85 -4.50
C PRO A 40 3.78 2.09 -4.27
N VAL A 41 4.93 2.77 -4.33
CA VAL A 41 6.27 2.16 -4.26
C VAL A 41 6.86 2.24 -2.84
N LEU A 42 6.24 3.00 -1.94
CA LEU A 42 6.74 3.12 -0.57
C LEU A 42 6.45 1.84 0.23
N PRO A 43 7.42 1.35 1.03
CA PRO A 43 7.29 0.08 1.75
C PRO A 43 6.52 0.24 3.08
N GLY A 44 5.37 0.96 3.08
CA GLY A 44 4.62 1.28 4.30
C GLY A 44 4.18 0.06 5.09
N ASP A 45 3.70 -1.00 4.42
CA ASP A 45 3.31 -2.25 5.06
C ASP A 45 4.48 -2.89 5.81
N SER A 46 5.64 -2.95 5.16
CA SER A 46 6.86 -3.49 5.76
C SER A 46 7.35 -2.64 6.93
N LEU A 47 7.27 -1.31 6.79
CA LEU A 47 7.63 -0.37 7.88
C LEU A 47 6.70 -0.52 9.09
N LEU A 48 5.39 -0.66 8.89
CA LEU A 48 4.42 -0.89 9.98
C LEU A 48 4.67 -2.22 10.68
N PHE A 49 4.94 -3.27 9.91
CA PHE A 49 5.25 -4.59 10.44
C PHE A 49 6.52 -4.57 11.28
N VAL A 50 7.62 -3.99 10.75
CA VAL A 50 8.90 -3.87 11.48
C VAL A 50 8.75 -2.96 12.69
N ALA A 51 8.03 -1.84 12.59
CA ALA A 51 7.76 -0.99 13.75
C ALA A 51 7.03 -1.77 14.86
N GLY A 52 6.03 -2.58 14.52
CA GLY A 52 5.37 -3.48 15.47
C GLY A 52 6.34 -4.50 16.09
N LEU A 53 7.15 -5.14 15.27
CA LEU A 53 8.17 -6.11 15.72
C LEU A 53 9.17 -5.46 16.70
N LEU A 54 9.65 -4.26 16.40
CA LEU A 54 10.57 -3.51 17.23
C LEU A 54 9.99 -3.09 18.58
N THR A 55 8.67 -2.90 18.69
CA THR A 55 8.03 -2.66 19.99
C THR A 55 8.10 -3.87 20.92
N ALA A 56 8.18 -5.08 20.36
CA ALA A 56 8.31 -6.31 21.13
C ALA A 56 9.78 -6.67 21.43
N ALA A 57 10.69 -6.37 20.52
CA ALA A 57 12.11 -6.71 20.60
C ALA A 57 12.97 -5.63 21.28
N GLY A 58 12.52 -4.38 21.28
CA GLY A 58 13.24 -3.24 21.87
C GLY A 58 14.27 -2.60 20.93
N THR A 59 14.91 -1.52 21.42
CA THR A 59 16.03 -0.85 20.73
C THR A 59 17.28 -1.73 20.80
N GLY A 60 18.07 -1.73 19.71
CA GLY A 60 19.23 -2.59 19.56
C GLY A 60 18.89 -4.01 19.12
N ALA A 61 17.61 -4.29 18.83
CA ALA A 61 17.22 -5.58 18.29
C ALA A 61 17.76 -5.80 16.88
N ALA A 62 18.30 -6.98 16.64
CA ALA A 62 18.59 -7.44 15.31
C ALA A 62 17.29 -7.85 14.61
N VAL A 63 17.12 -7.41 13.36
CA VAL A 63 16.00 -7.76 12.50
C VAL A 63 16.59 -8.18 11.17
N GLY A 64 16.69 -9.48 10.92
CA GLY A 64 17.49 -10.03 9.84
C GLY A 64 18.98 -9.71 10.05
N GLU A 65 19.64 -9.21 9.02
CA GLU A 65 21.04 -8.78 9.06
C GLU A 65 21.23 -7.34 9.62
N ALA A 66 20.13 -6.57 9.75
CA ALA A 66 20.17 -5.19 10.19
C ALA A 66 19.90 -5.06 11.70
N THR A 67 20.56 -4.10 12.35
CA THR A 67 20.30 -3.73 13.73
C THR A 67 19.56 -2.40 13.78
N TYR A 68 18.46 -2.34 14.52
CA TYR A 68 17.72 -1.09 14.73
C TYR A 68 18.41 -0.24 15.78
N THR A 69 18.84 0.95 15.38
CA THR A 69 19.54 1.92 16.25
C THR A 69 18.72 3.18 16.54
N GLY A 70 17.49 3.25 16.00
CA GLY A 70 16.59 4.38 16.20
C GLY A 70 15.99 4.46 17.62
N SER A 71 15.12 5.45 17.82
CA SER A 71 14.44 5.64 19.11
C SER A 71 13.41 4.55 19.39
N ALA A 72 13.22 4.22 20.68
CA ALA A 72 12.19 3.29 21.11
C ALA A 72 10.80 3.74 20.63
N MET A 73 10.06 2.83 20.04
CA MET A 73 8.68 3.08 19.58
C MET A 73 7.70 2.53 20.61
N SER A 74 6.76 3.36 21.03
CA SER A 74 5.70 2.96 21.96
C SER A 74 4.54 2.36 21.18
N LEU A 75 4.15 1.12 21.50
CA LEU A 75 3.03 0.44 20.85
C LEU A 75 1.71 1.25 20.91
N PRO A 76 1.28 1.82 22.06
CA PRO A 76 0.07 2.64 22.09
C PRO A 76 0.13 3.86 21.16
N VAL A 77 1.32 4.47 21.05
CA VAL A 77 1.49 5.63 20.14
C VAL A 77 1.39 5.17 18.68
N LEU A 78 1.99 4.04 18.32
CA LEU A 78 1.86 3.47 16.96
C LEU A 78 0.41 3.17 16.61
N LEU A 79 -0.33 2.49 17.50
CA LEU A 79 -1.73 2.11 17.26
C LEU A 79 -2.69 3.30 17.12
N VAL A 80 -2.32 4.48 17.62
CA VAL A 80 -3.14 5.70 17.47
C VAL A 80 -2.63 6.56 16.31
N ALA A 81 -1.33 6.80 16.25
CA ALA A 81 -0.78 7.76 15.30
C ALA A 81 -0.77 7.26 13.85
N THR A 82 -0.52 5.96 13.62
CA THR A 82 -0.49 5.41 12.25
C THR A 82 -1.84 5.39 11.55
N PRO A 83 -2.94 4.93 12.16
CA PRO A 83 -4.26 5.09 11.55
C PRO A 83 -4.62 6.56 11.26
N ILE A 84 -4.27 7.48 12.18
CA ILE A 84 -4.50 8.91 11.96
C ILE A 84 -3.72 9.41 10.74
N ALA A 85 -2.44 9.07 10.62
CA ALA A 85 -1.63 9.44 9.46
C ALA A 85 -2.22 8.88 8.16
N ALA A 86 -2.65 7.61 8.15
CA ALA A 86 -3.28 6.98 7.01
C ALA A 86 -4.63 7.63 6.63
N ILE A 87 -5.44 8.00 7.63
CA ILE A 87 -6.70 8.72 7.42
C ILE A 87 -6.42 10.08 6.80
N LEU A 88 -5.50 10.85 7.38
CA LEU A 88 -5.14 12.18 6.89
C LEU A 88 -4.58 12.13 5.46
N GLY A 89 -3.72 11.17 5.14
CA GLY A 89 -3.25 10.95 3.78
C GLY A 89 -4.41 10.69 2.81
N SER A 90 -5.31 9.78 3.18
CA SER A 90 -6.49 9.49 2.35
C SER A 90 -7.42 10.69 2.17
N GLN A 91 -7.51 11.61 3.15
CA GLN A 91 -8.26 12.87 2.97
C GLN A 91 -7.66 13.71 1.83
N VAL A 92 -6.33 13.81 1.78
CA VAL A 92 -5.66 14.52 0.68
C VAL A 92 -6.02 13.88 -0.66
N GLY A 93 -5.95 12.54 -0.77
CA GLY A 93 -6.36 11.81 -1.97
C GLY A 93 -7.82 12.09 -2.35
N TYR A 94 -8.74 12.04 -1.38
CA TYR A 94 -10.15 12.34 -1.61
C TYR A 94 -10.37 13.78 -2.11
N VAL A 95 -9.69 14.75 -1.50
CA VAL A 95 -9.77 16.17 -1.90
C VAL A 95 -9.22 16.36 -3.31
N ILE A 96 -8.08 15.76 -3.63
CA ILE A 96 -7.51 15.76 -4.98
C ILE A 96 -8.52 15.20 -5.98
N GLY A 97 -9.13 14.05 -5.69
CA GLY A 97 -10.18 13.47 -6.53
C GLY A 97 -11.42 14.35 -6.66
N ARG A 98 -11.89 14.92 -5.55
CA ARG A 98 -13.11 15.73 -5.50
C ARG A 98 -13.04 17.02 -6.31
N PHE A 99 -11.90 17.72 -6.25
CA PHE A 99 -11.71 19.01 -6.91
C PHE A 99 -10.95 18.88 -8.23
N GLY A 100 -10.14 17.84 -8.39
CA GLY A 100 -9.35 17.61 -9.60
C GLY A 100 -9.97 16.61 -10.56
N GLY A 101 -10.97 15.82 -10.13
CA GLY A 101 -11.50 14.68 -10.86
C GLY A 101 -11.80 14.95 -12.33
N GLU A 102 -12.59 15.97 -12.62
CA GLU A 102 -12.96 16.33 -14.00
C GLU A 102 -11.78 16.89 -14.82
N LYS A 103 -10.77 17.49 -14.15
CA LYS A 103 -9.57 18.04 -14.82
C LYS A 103 -8.48 17.00 -15.04
N PHE A 104 -8.38 16.03 -14.16
CA PHE A 104 -7.38 14.96 -14.25
C PHE A 104 -7.87 13.78 -15.10
N PHE A 105 -9.19 13.56 -15.16
CA PHE A 105 -9.78 12.53 -16.00
C PHE A 105 -10.16 13.11 -17.35
N SER A 106 -9.41 12.78 -18.39
CA SER A 106 -9.68 13.16 -19.78
C SER A 106 -9.86 11.88 -20.60
N PRO A 107 -10.70 11.92 -21.67
CA PRO A 107 -10.84 10.81 -22.61
C PRO A 107 -9.48 10.37 -23.21
N ASP A 108 -8.58 11.35 -23.42
CA ASP A 108 -7.26 11.15 -24.03
C ASP A 108 -6.13 10.96 -23.01
N ALA A 109 -6.41 10.97 -21.71
CA ALA A 109 -5.40 10.81 -20.68
C ALA A 109 -4.79 9.39 -20.71
N ARG A 110 -3.45 9.33 -20.58
CA ARG A 110 -2.72 8.04 -20.62
C ARG A 110 -2.99 7.16 -19.39
N PHE A 111 -3.24 7.75 -18.23
CA PHE A 111 -3.43 7.04 -16.94
C PHE A 111 -4.80 7.26 -16.29
N LEU A 112 -5.42 8.42 -16.46
CA LEU A 112 -6.69 8.79 -15.82
C LEU A 112 -7.76 9.02 -16.88
N LYS A 113 -8.27 7.95 -17.48
CA LYS A 113 -9.34 8.02 -18.47
C LYS A 113 -10.69 8.24 -17.79
N THR A 114 -11.58 9.01 -18.42
CA THR A 114 -12.96 9.25 -17.96
C THR A 114 -13.71 7.95 -17.68
N LYS A 115 -13.43 6.90 -18.47
CA LYS A 115 -13.98 5.56 -18.27
C LYS A 115 -13.74 5.00 -16.86
N TYR A 116 -12.57 5.25 -16.26
CA TYR A 116 -12.27 4.78 -14.89
C TYR A 116 -13.05 5.53 -13.82
N LEU A 117 -13.48 6.76 -14.12
CA LEU A 117 -14.36 7.54 -13.25
C LEU A 117 -15.76 6.93 -13.21
N ASP A 118 -16.31 6.59 -14.38
CA ASP A 118 -17.62 5.98 -14.50
C ASP A 118 -17.63 4.57 -13.86
N GLU A 119 -16.61 3.76 -14.14
CA GLU A 119 -16.41 2.46 -13.51
C GLU A 119 -16.30 2.56 -11.97
N SER A 120 -15.64 3.61 -11.46
CA SER A 120 -15.55 3.85 -10.02
C SER A 120 -16.90 4.22 -9.41
N HIS A 121 -17.70 5.02 -10.12
CA HIS A 121 -19.06 5.37 -9.71
C HIS A 121 -19.92 4.13 -9.60
N GLU A 122 -19.99 3.34 -10.68
CA GLU A 122 -20.75 2.09 -10.71
C GLU A 122 -20.28 1.10 -9.63
N PHE A 123 -18.96 1.03 -9.41
CA PHE A 123 -18.39 0.17 -8.39
C PHE A 123 -18.83 0.55 -6.98
N PHE A 124 -18.76 1.84 -6.62
CA PHE A 124 -19.21 2.31 -5.31
C PHE A 124 -20.72 2.28 -5.14
N GLU A 125 -21.51 2.44 -6.20
CA GLU A 125 -22.96 2.25 -6.17
C GLU A 125 -23.33 0.78 -5.96
N LYS A 126 -22.68 -0.12 -6.68
CA LYS A 126 -22.97 -1.55 -6.64
C LYS A 126 -22.54 -2.23 -5.34
N TYR A 127 -21.32 -1.93 -4.88
CA TYR A 127 -20.68 -2.62 -3.75
C TYR A 127 -20.69 -1.80 -2.46
N GLY A 128 -21.09 -0.54 -2.55
CA GLY A 128 -21.19 0.37 -1.43
C GLY A 128 -19.84 0.89 -0.90
N PRO A 129 -19.88 1.85 0.02
CA PRO A 129 -18.68 2.50 0.55
C PRO A 129 -17.83 1.58 1.44
N ALA A 130 -18.36 0.44 1.91
CA ALA A 130 -17.62 -0.56 2.68
C ALA A 130 -16.44 -1.18 1.90
N THR A 131 -16.49 -1.11 0.58
CA THR A 131 -15.37 -1.54 -0.28
C THR A 131 -14.08 -0.78 -0.04
N LEU A 132 -14.14 0.43 0.55
CA LEU A 132 -12.95 1.17 0.99
C LEU A 132 -12.12 0.41 2.03
N ILE A 133 -12.76 -0.44 2.86
CA ILE A 133 -12.02 -1.31 3.78
C ILE A 133 -11.21 -2.33 3.00
N LEU A 134 -11.85 -3.05 2.08
CA LEU A 134 -11.20 -4.10 1.28
C LEU A 134 -10.13 -3.51 0.35
N ALA A 135 -10.35 -2.33 -0.19
CA ALA A 135 -9.39 -1.61 -1.02
C ALA A 135 -8.03 -1.43 -0.33
N ARG A 136 -8.00 -1.27 1.00
CA ARG A 136 -6.76 -1.08 1.76
C ARG A 136 -5.85 -2.30 1.78
N PHE A 137 -6.41 -3.50 1.61
CA PHE A 137 -5.64 -4.74 1.57
C PHE A 137 -5.04 -5.04 0.20
N VAL A 138 -5.38 -4.27 -0.82
CA VAL A 138 -4.81 -4.39 -2.16
C VAL A 138 -3.87 -3.20 -2.41
N PRO A 139 -2.55 -3.39 -2.43
CA PRO A 139 -1.56 -2.31 -2.39
C PRO A 139 -1.79 -1.21 -3.41
N PHE A 140 -2.09 -1.57 -4.65
CA PHE A 140 -2.34 -0.61 -5.72
C PHE A 140 -3.69 0.10 -5.56
N VAL A 141 -4.73 -0.65 -5.18
CA VAL A 141 -6.10 -0.11 -5.06
C VAL A 141 -6.21 0.89 -3.91
N ARG A 142 -5.52 0.66 -2.79
CA ARG A 142 -5.60 1.53 -1.61
C ARG A 142 -5.15 2.97 -1.86
N THR A 143 -4.15 3.17 -2.74
CA THR A 143 -3.66 4.51 -3.07
C THR A 143 -4.61 5.26 -4.01
N PHE A 144 -5.33 4.55 -4.86
CA PHE A 144 -6.27 5.11 -5.82
C PHE A 144 -7.70 5.25 -5.27
N ALA A 145 -8.12 4.37 -4.35
CA ALA A 145 -9.48 4.34 -3.84
C ALA A 145 -9.97 5.67 -3.24
N PRO A 146 -9.16 6.43 -2.44
CA PRO A 146 -9.57 7.75 -1.95
C PRO A 146 -9.80 8.76 -3.07
N ILE A 147 -8.93 8.77 -4.08
CA ILE A 147 -9.04 9.67 -5.23
C ILE A 147 -10.28 9.30 -6.06
N ALA A 148 -10.49 8.01 -6.32
CA ALA A 148 -11.66 7.52 -7.03
C ALA A 148 -12.97 7.86 -6.28
N ALA A 149 -12.99 7.70 -4.95
CA ALA A 149 -14.14 8.08 -4.13
C ALA A 149 -14.41 9.59 -4.17
N GLY A 150 -13.37 10.40 -4.17
CA GLY A 150 -13.47 11.86 -4.33
C GLY A 150 -13.99 12.26 -5.71
N ALA A 151 -13.41 11.70 -6.77
CA ALA A 151 -13.80 11.95 -8.16
C ALA A 151 -15.24 11.49 -8.44
N ALA A 152 -15.64 10.34 -7.88
CA ALA A 152 -17.02 9.85 -7.91
C ALA A 152 -17.99 10.66 -7.03
N LYS A 153 -17.55 11.78 -6.44
CA LYS A 153 -18.36 12.67 -5.59
C LYS A 153 -19.07 11.93 -4.43
N MET A 154 -18.44 10.83 -3.92
CA MET A 154 -18.96 10.11 -2.78
C MET A 154 -19.25 11.05 -1.61
N ASN A 155 -20.32 10.78 -0.85
CA ASN A 155 -20.61 11.55 0.35
C ASN A 155 -19.43 11.47 1.35
N TYR A 156 -18.95 12.65 1.79
CA TYR A 156 -17.76 12.76 2.63
C TYR A 156 -17.88 12.01 3.95
N ILE A 157 -19.05 12.04 4.59
CA ILE A 157 -19.25 11.33 5.88
C ILE A 157 -19.16 9.81 5.66
N LYS A 158 -19.74 9.29 4.57
CA LYS A 158 -19.61 7.87 4.23
C LYS A 158 -18.14 7.53 3.95
N PHE A 159 -17.45 8.37 3.19
CA PHE A 159 -16.02 8.18 2.90
C PHE A 159 -15.20 8.12 4.17
N ILE A 160 -15.27 9.15 5.05
CA ILE A 160 -14.41 9.22 6.24
C ILE A 160 -14.65 8.08 7.21
N VAL A 161 -15.92 7.68 7.43
CA VAL A 161 -16.24 6.58 8.35
C VAL A 161 -15.66 5.26 7.85
N TRP A 162 -15.92 4.87 6.61
CA TRP A 162 -15.43 3.60 6.07
C TRP A 162 -13.92 3.60 5.87
N ASN A 163 -13.36 4.75 5.47
CA ASN A 163 -11.92 4.94 5.36
C ASN A 163 -11.22 4.84 6.72
N ALA A 164 -11.79 5.42 7.79
CA ALA A 164 -11.24 5.35 9.14
C ALA A 164 -11.28 3.91 9.68
N ILE A 165 -12.41 3.21 9.55
CA ILE A 165 -12.52 1.80 9.93
C ILE A 165 -11.45 0.97 9.20
N GLY A 166 -11.33 1.14 7.88
CA GLY A 166 -10.33 0.43 7.09
C GLY A 166 -8.90 0.78 7.50
N ALA A 167 -8.61 2.05 7.85
CA ALA A 167 -7.29 2.48 8.30
C ALA A 167 -6.88 1.83 9.62
N VAL A 168 -7.79 1.78 10.58
CA VAL A 168 -7.55 1.13 11.88
C VAL A 168 -7.31 -0.37 11.67
N ILE A 169 -8.23 -1.07 10.98
CA ILE A 169 -8.10 -2.52 10.77
C ILE A 169 -6.79 -2.85 10.04
N TRP A 170 -6.43 -2.10 9.01
CA TRP A 170 -5.22 -2.34 8.23
C TRP A 170 -3.95 -2.02 9.03
N ALA A 171 -3.81 -0.79 9.57
CA ALA A 171 -2.59 -0.35 10.23
C ALA A 171 -2.36 -1.13 11.53
N ASP A 172 -3.36 -1.22 12.38
CA ASP A 172 -3.24 -1.92 13.67
C ASP A 172 -3.11 -3.43 13.46
N GLY A 173 -3.79 -3.99 12.46
CA GLY A 173 -3.65 -5.38 12.08
C GLY A 173 -2.19 -5.74 11.73
N ILE A 174 -1.53 -4.93 10.90
CA ILE A 174 -0.12 -5.15 10.52
C ILE A 174 0.82 -4.94 11.71
N ILE A 175 0.63 -3.87 12.49
CA ILE A 175 1.44 -3.59 13.68
C ILE A 175 1.33 -4.72 14.69
N LEU A 176 0.12 -5.16 15.03
CA LEU A 176 -0.11 -6.24 15.99
C LEU A 176 0.42 -7.58 15.49
N LEU A 177 0.33 -7.84 14.19
CA LEU A 177 0.95 -9.01 13.57
C LEU A 177 2.48 -8.96 13.76
N GLY A 178 3.10 -7.80 13.55
CA GLY A 178 4.53 -7.57 13.81
C GLY A 178 4.90 -7.81 15.26
N VAL A 179 4.10 -7.28 16.20
CA VAL A 179 4.30 -7.50 17.66
C VAL A 179 4.20 -8.99 18.01
N TRP A 180 3.22 -9.68 17.46
CA TRP A 180 3.00 -11.10 17.75
C TRP A 180 4.12 -11.97 17.18
N LEU A 181 4.48 -11.76 15.93
CA LEU A 181 5.55 -12.51 15.26
C LEU A 181 6.94 -12.10 15.76
N GLY A 182 7.13 -10.87 16.22
CA GLY A 182 8.38 -10.39 16.80
C GLY A 182 8.79 -11.07 18.12
N LYS A 183 7.86 -11.80 18.76
CA LYS A 183 8.16 -12.64 19.94
C LYS A 183 8.82 -13.97 19.58
N ILE A 184 8.84 -14.32 18.30
CA ILE A 184 9.38 -15.57 17.78
C ILE A 184 10.77 -15.30 17.23
N ASP A 185 11.82 -15.82 17.87
CA ASP A 185 13.21 -15.60 17.48
C ASP A 185 13.47 -16.00 16.02
N TRP A 186 12.96 -17.15 15.60
CA TRP A 186 13.09 -17.61 14.21
C TRP A 186 12.55 -16.60 13.19
N VAL A 187 11.47 -15.88 13.51
CA VAL A 187 10.88 -14.86 12.62
C VAL A 187 11.82 -13.66 12.53
N ARG A 188 12.36 -13.19 13.64
CA ARG A 188 13.32 -12.09 13.67
C ARG A 188 14.58 -12.40 12.86
N ASP A 189 15.09 -13.59 12.99
CA ASP A 189 16.32 -14.04 12.32
C ASP A 189 16.13 -14.27 10.81
N ASN A 190 14.89 -14.49 10.35
CA ASN A 190 14.56 -14.79 8.95
C ASN A 190 13.62 -13.77 8.33
N ILE A 191 13.56 -12.56 8.87
CA ILE A 191 12.60 -11.53 8.45
C ILE A 191 12.73 -11.20 6.97
N ASP A 192 13.97 -11.16 6.43
CA ASP A 192 14.24 -10.87 5.02
C ASP A 192 13.60 -11.91 4.10
N LYS A 193 13.71 -13.20 4.47
CA LYS A 193 13.10 -14.31 3.74
C LYS A 193 11.57 -14.23 3.79
N ILE A 194 11.03 -13.80 4.94
CA ILE A 194 9.58 -13.64 5.14
C ILE A 194 9.07 -12.50 4.24
N PHE A 195 9.77 -11.36 4.20
CA PHE A 195 9.41 -10.24 3.32
C PHE A 195 9.47 -10.64 1.85
N ILE A 196 10.54 -11.31 1.42
CA ILE A 196 10.64 -11.83 0.05
C ILE A 196 9.47 -12.77 -0.23
N GLY A 197 9.13 -13.66 0.69
CA GLY A 197 7.98 -14.55 0.58
C GLY A 197 6.65 -13.82 0.44
N ILE A 198 6.41 -12.80 1.25
CA ILE A 198 5.20 -11.97 1.20
C ILE A 198 5.10 -11.24 -0.14
N VAL A 199 6.20 -10.61 -0.59
CA VAL A 199 6.26 -9.92 -1.88
C VAL A 199 6.00 -10.88 -3.03
N LEU A 200 6.64 -12.06 -3.01
CA LEU A 200 6.43 -13.09 -4.04
C LEU A 200 4.96 -13.52 -4.08
N VAL A 201 4.35 -13.85 -2.94
CA VAL A 201 2.95 -14.25 -2.86
C VAL A 201 2.01 -13.13 -3.33
N SER A 202 2.32 -11.87 -3.03
CA SER A 202 1.50 -10.70 -3.44
C SER A 202 1.63 -10.40 -4.93
N VAL A 203 2.81 -10.62 -5.52
CA VAL A 203 3.08 -10.34 -6.94
C VAL A 203 2.66 -11.49 -7.85
N LEU A 204 2.70 -12.73 -7.38
CA LEU A 204 2.36 -13.93 -8.14
C LEU A 204 1.00 -13.86 -8.86
N PRO A 205 -0.12 -13.45 -8.20
CA PRO A 205 -1.42 -13.34 -8.88
C PRO A 205 -1.42 -12.30 -10.01
N ILE A 206 -0.70 -11.19 -9.80
CA ILE A 206 -0.59 -10.11 -10.78
C ILE A 206 0.18 -10.60 -12.01
N VAL A 207 1.35 -11.21 -11.77
CA VAL A 207 2.17 -11.80 -12.84
C VAL A 207 1.40 -12.88 -13.58
N TRP A 208 0.70 -13.78 -12.86
CA TRP A 208 -0.14 -14.80 -13.46
C TRP A 208 -1.24 -14.23 -14.34
N GLY A 209 -1.94 -13.15 -13.88
CA GLY A 209 -2.96 -12.46 -14.66
C GLY A 209 -2.41 -11.85 -15.95
N VAL A 210 -1.24 -11.20 -15.88
CA VAL A 210 -0.56 -10.60 -17.03
C VAL A 210 -0.10 -11.67 -18.01
N VAL A 211 0.53 -12.73 -17.52
CA VAL A 211 1.00 -13.85 -18.34
C VAL A 211 -0.17 -14.55 -19.02
N LYS A 212 -1.26 -14.81 -18.31
CA LYS A 212 -2.47 -15.43 -18.87
C LYS A 212 -3.07 -14.58 -19.99
N LYS A 213 -3.14 -13.23 -19.80
CA LYS A 213 -3.65 -12.30 -20.79
C LYS A 213 -2.74 -12.22 -22.02
N TYR A 214 -1.42 -12.23 -21.81
CA TYR A 214 -0.43 -12.23 -22.89
C TYR A 214 -0.49 -13.51 -23.72
N LEU A 215 -0.63 -14.67 -23.06
CA LEU A 215 -0.75 -15.97 -23.73
C LEU A 215 -2.08 -16.13 -24.48
N ALA A 216 -3.19 -15.56 -23.95
CA ALA A 216 -4.47 -15.54 -24.63
C ALA A 216 -4.42 -14.70 -25.92
N GLY A 217 -3.85 -13.50 -25.86
CA GLY A 217 -3.70 -12.64 -27.04
C GLY A 217 -2.80 -13.25 -28.13
N ARG A 218 -1.78 -14.03 -27.74
CA ARG A 218 -0.96 -14.79 -28.73
C ARG A 218 -1.72 -15.93 -29.41
N ARG A 219 -2.65 -16.58 -28.71
CA ARG A 219 -3.48 -17.64 -29.26
C ARG A 219 -4.50 -17.09 -30.26
N GLU A 220 -5.09 -15.93 -29.98
CA GLU A 220 -6.00 -15.25 -30.91
C GLU A 220 -5.27 -14.79 -32.17
N ALA A 221 -4.08 -14.19 -32.05
CA ALA A 221 -3.27 -13.75 -33.17
C ALA A 221 -2.79 -14.95 -34.05
N ALA A 222 -2.52 -16.09 -33.44
CA ALA A 222 -2.13 -17.32 -34.19
C ALA A 222 -3.32 -17.99 -34.92
N ALA A 223 -4.53 -17.84 -34.36
CA ALA A 223 -5.74 -18.36 -34.99
C ALA A 223 -6.17 -17.51 -36.21
N ASP A 224 -5.97 -16.19 -36.15
CA ASP A 224 -6.30 -15.26 -37.24
C ASP A 224 -5.34 -15.43 -38.45
N THR A 225 -4.06 -15.71 -38.17
CA THR A 225 -3.06 -15.95 -39.23
C THR A 225 -3.25 -17.32 -39.94
N GLY A 226 -3.92 -18.29 -39.31
CA GLY A 226 -4.22 -19.61 -39.87
C GLY A 226 -5.46 -19.63 -40.77
N ALA A 227 -6.34 -18.63 -40.65
CA ALA A 227 -7.56 -18.55 -41.45
C ALA A 227 -7.33 -17.94 -42.85
N ASP A 228 -6.25 -17.17 -43.04
CA ASP A 228 -5.96 -16.45 -44.29
C ASP A 228 -5.12 -17.25 -45.32
N THR A 229 -4.70 -18.46 -44.95
CA THR A 229 -3.89 -19.32 -45.83
C THR A 229 -4.68 -20.49 -46.46
N GLY A 230 -6.01 -20.48 -46.37
CA GLY A 230 -6.90 -21.56 -46.84
C GLY A 230 -7.90 -21.20 -47.94
N ALA A 231 -7.63 -20.15 -48.77
CA ALA A 231 -8.46 -19.80 -49.92
C ALA A 231 -7.68 -19.94 -51.25
#